data_fa46bc4ad18b36ec9b826afb17cbc1a4
#
_entry.id   fa46bc4ad18b36ec9b826afb17cbc1a4
#
_cell.length_a   1.000
_cell.length_b   1.000
_cell.length_c   1.000
_cell.angle_alpha   90.00
_cell.angle_beta   90.00
_cell.angle_gamma   90.00
#
_symmetry.space_group_name_H-M   'P 1'
#
loop_
_entity.id
_entity.type
_entity.pdbx_description
1 polymer ?
#
loop_
_entity_poly.entity_id
_entity_poly.type
_entity_poly.pdbx_seq_one_letter_code
_entity_poly.pdbx_strand_id
1 'polypeptide(L)'
;MSNAQNHETVIILDFGSQYTQLIARRVREAGVYCEILPFSASIEAINAKSPRGLIFSGGPSSVYDETAPKPDSQLLSAVDCPTLGICYGFQVFAGELGGEVAASPNREFGYARLKVIDTTSRLFQGLPKELDVWMSHGDHVTEVPPGFNVTALTDDALNAMEDESRGIYGVQFHPEVAHTPLGAQVLRNFLFSVCGCRGDWSPEAVIEEQ
;
A
#
# COMPACT_ATOMS: atom_id res chain seq x y z
N MET A 1 -4.01 25.34 -25.85
CA MET A 1 -3.18 24.23 -25.42
C MET A 1 -3.24 24.23 -23.91
N SER A 2 -4.05 23.35 -23.30
CA SER A 2 -4.29 23.34 -21.86
C SER A 2 -3.00 22.97 -21.13
N ASN A 3 -2.49 23.88 -20.30
CA ASN A 3 -1.56 23.53 -19.24
C ASN A 3 -2.30 22.61 -18.26
N ALA A 4 -2.40 21.32 -18.58
CA ALA A 4 -2.70 20.33 -17.56
C ALA A 4 -1.49 20.40 -16.62
N GLN A 5 -1.66 21.01 -15.45
CA GLN A 5 -0.63 20.95 -14.41
C GLN A 5 -0.32 19.48 -14.17
N ASN A 6 0.96 19.17 -14.35
CA ASN A 6 1.48 17.82 -14.21
C ASN A 6 1.63 17.55 -12.69
N HIS A 7 0.50 17.39 -12.00
CA HIS A 7 0.51 17.01 -10.58
C HIS A 7 1.15 15.64 -10.45
N GLU A 8 2.03 15.49 -9.48
CA GLU A 8 2.54 14.18 -9.09
C GLU A 8 1.37 13.33 -8.61
N THR A 9 1.06 12.28 -9.37
CA THR A 9 -0.14 11.46 -9.15
C THR A 9 0.24 10.15 -8.48
N VAL A 10 -0.52 9.77 -7.44
CA VAL A 10 -0.50 8.43 -6.88
C VAL A 10 -1.80 7.73 -7.29
N ILE A 11 -1.68 6.52 -7.82
CA ILE A 11 -2.85 5.71 -8.17
C ILE A 11 -3.15 4.75 -7.01
N ILE A 12 -4.43 4.63 -6.68
CA ILE A 12 -4.92 3.67 -5.70
C ILE A 12 -5.81 2.68 -6.44
N LEU A 13 -5.44 1.41 -6.43
CA LEU A 13 -6.26 0.33 -6.97
C LEU A 13 -7.23 -0.16 -5.90
N ASP A 14 -8.51 -0.15 -6.23
CA ASP A 14 -9.59 -0.55 -5.33
C ASP A 14 -9.92 -2.03 -5.47
N PHE A 15 -9.58 -2.80 -4.43
CA PHE A 15 -9.90 -4.23 -4.32
C PHE A 15 -11.20 -4.48 -3.52
N GLY A 16 -12.05 -3.47 -3.37
CA GLY A 16 -13.33 -3.56 -2.67
C GLY A 16 -13.24 -3.26 -1.17
N SER A 17 -12.17 -2.60 -0.73
CA SER A 17 -12.04 -2.18 0.67
C SER A 17 -13.00 -1.05 1.03
N GLN A 18 -13.66 -1.18 2.17
CA GLN A 18 -14.38 -0.04 2.77
C GLN A 18 -13.46 1.14 3.14
N TYR A 19 -12.14 0.93 3.15
CA TYR A 19 -11.14 1.93 3.51
C TYR A 19 -10.43 2.57 2.30
N THR A 20 -10.74 2.19 1.05
CA THR A 20 -10.08 2.75 -0.14
C THR A 20 -10.18 4.29 -0.19
N GLN A 21 -11.37 4.84 0.10
CA GLN A 21 -11.56 6.29 0.17
C GLN A 21 -10.76 6.95 1.29
N LEU A 22 -10.54 6.23 2.39
CA LEU A 22 -9.74 6.72 3.50
C LEU A 22 -8.25 6.78 3.15
N ILE A 23 -7.74 5.78 2.38
CA ILE A 23 -6.38 5.83 1.82
C ILE A 23 -6.24 7.10 0.96
N ALA A 24 -7.18 7.34 0.03
CA ALA A 24 -7.16 8.52 -0.83
C ALA A 24 -7.18 9.82 -0.02
N ARG A 25 -8.01 9.87 1.02
CA ARG A 25 -8.06 11.02 1.93
C ARG A 25 -6.70 11.27 2.60
N ARG A 26 -6.04 10.23 3.11
CA ARG A 26 -4.72 10.35 3.76
C ARG A 26 -3.64 10.82 2.79
N VAL A 27 -3.65 10.33 1.55
CA VAL A 27 -2.74 10.79 0.50
C VAL A 27 -2.94 12.28 0.21
N ARG A 28 -4.20 12.73 0.08
CA ARG A 28 -4.53 14.14 -0.16
C ARG A 28 -4.23 15.04 1.04
N GLU A 29 -4.46 14.57 2.25
CA GLU A 29 -4.06 15.27 3.50
C GLU A 29 -2.54 15.45 3.59
N ALA A 30 -1.76 14.59 2.94
CA ALA A 30 -0.32 14.74 2.80
C ALA A 30 0.09 15.71 1.67
N GLY A 31 -0.85 16.32 0.96
CA GLY A 31 -0.58 17.24 -0.14
C GLY A 31 -0.18 16.55 -1.45
N VAL A 32 -0.58 15.29 -1.65
CA VAL A 32 -0.32 14.54 -2.88
C VAL A 32 -1.64 14.26 -3.60
N TYR A 33 -1.69 14.52 -4.91
CA TYR A 33 -2.85 14.16 -5.71
C TYR A 33 -2.96 12.65 -5.89
N CYS A 34 -4.17 12.12 -5.84
CA CYS A 34 -4.40 10.71 -6.12
C CYS A 34 -5.71 10.45 -6.85
N GLU A 35 -5.71 9.39 -7.64
CA GLU A 35 -6.89 8.85 -8.30
C GLU A 35 -7.14 7.41 -7.85
N ILE A 36 -8.41 7.04 -7.73
CA ILE A 36 -8.82 5.66 -7.44
C ILE A 36 -9.23 5.04 -8.79
N LEU A 37 -8.64 3.90 -9.09
CA LEU A 37 -9.01 3.06 -10.24
C LEU A 37 -9.47 1.68 -9.74
N PRO A 38 -10.31 0.96 -10.49
CA PRO A 38 -10.63 -0.40 -10.13
C PRO A 38 -9.39 -1.30 -10.22
N PHE A 39 -9.36 -2.38 -9.44
CA PHE A 39 -8.26 -3.36 -9.45
C PHE A 39 -7.99 -3.94 -10.86
N SER A 40 -9.02 -3.96 -11.73
CA SER A 40 -8.98 -4.44 -13.11
C SER A 40 -8.55 -3.39 -14.13
N ALA A 41 -8.08 -2.22 -13.69
CA ALA A 41 -7.57 -1.19 -14.60
C ALA A 41 -6.39 -1.75 -15.41
N SER A 42 -6.37 -1.46 -16.72
CA SER A 42 -5.30 -1.95 -17.58
C SER A 42 -3.97 -1.25 -17.28
N ILE A 43 -2.88 -1.94 -17.56
CA ILE A 43 -1.52 -1.41 -17.40
C ILE A 43 -1.35 -0.11 -18.20
N GLU A 44 -1.91 -0.03 -19.40
CA GLU A 44 -1.87 1.15 -20.26
C GLU A 44 -2.60 2.34 -19.62
N ALA A 45 -3.77 2.08 -19.00
CA ALA A 45 -4.54 3.13 -18.32
C ALA A 45 -3.81 3.69 -17.10
N ILE A 46 -3.09 2.84 -16.37
CA ILE A 46 -2.27 3.22 -15.22
C ILE A 46 -1.04 4.02 -15.71
N ASN A 47 -0.29 3.48 -16.68
CA ASN A 47 0.93 4.11 -17.18
C ASN A 47 0.67 5.44 -17.91
N ALA A 48 -0.50 5.59 -18.56
CA ALA A 48 -0.92 6.85 -19.18
C ALA A 48 -1.00 8.03 -18.18
N LYS A 49 -1.14 7.73 -16.88
CA LYS A 49 -1.17 8.74 -15.81
C LYS A 49 0.22 9.05 -15.25
N SER A 50 1.26 8.35 -15.70
CA SER A 50 2.64 8.51 -15.25
C SER A 50 2.75 8.58 -13.72
N PRO A 51 2.23 7.58 -12.97
CA PRO A 51 2.12 7.65 -11.53
C PRO A 51 3.50 7.69 -10.86
N ARG A 52 3.60 8.46 -9.77
CA ARG A 52 4.78 8.47 -8.88
C ARG A 52 4.76 7.31 -7.89
N GLY A 53 3.60 6.72 -7.68
CA GLY A 53 3.42 5.57 -6.82
C GLY A 53 2.09 4.89 -7.06
N LEU A 54 2.02 3.61 -6.71
CA LEU A 54 0.83 2.78 -6.84
C LEU A 54 0.51 2.16 -5.49
N ILE A 55 -0.74 2.26 -5.03
CA ILE A 55 -1.20 1.66 -3.78
C ILE A 55 -2.28 0.62 -4.08
N PHE A 56 -2.10 -0.61 -3.63
CA PHE A 56 -3.11 -1.64 -3.64
C PHE A 56 -3.85 -1.61 -2.31
N SER A 57 -5.14 -1.35 -2.36
CA SER A 57 -5.98 -1.27 -1.15
C SER A 57 -6.14 -2.64 -0.48
N GLY A 58 -6.72 -2.66 0.70
CA GLY A 58 -7.28 -3.86 1.29
C GLY A 58 -8.47 -4.40 0.48
N GLY A 59 -9.04 -5.49 0.92
CA GLY A 59 -10.23 -6.11 0.33
C GLY A 59 -10.87 -7.10 1.28
N PRO A 60 -12.15 -7.45 1.05
CA PRO A 60 -12.88 -8.38 1.91
C PRO A 60 -12.61 -9.85 1.57
N SER A 61 -11.98 -10.12 0.43
CA SER A 61 -11.78 -11.48 -0.10
C SER A 61 -10.54 -12.14 0.49
N SER A 62 -10.55 -13.49 0.49
CA SER A 62 -9.34 -14.28 0.64
C SER A 62 -8.65 -14.41 -0.72
N VAL A 63 -7.31 -14.40 -0.74
CA VAL A 63 -6.54 -14.63 -1.98
C VAL A 63 -6.77 -16.03 -2.57
N TYR A 64 -7.33 -16.94 -1.79
CA TYR A 64 -7.70 -18.30 -2.20
C TYR A 64 -9.07 -18.39 -2.88
N ASP A 65 -9.91 -17.38 -2.77
CA ASP A 65 -11.21 -17.40 -3.42
C ASP A 65 -11.03 -17.35 -4.94
N GLU A 66 -11.70 -18.24 -5.67
CA GLU A 66 -11.64 -18.28 -7.13
C GLU A 66 -12.11 -16.96 -7.76
N THR A 67 -13.02 -16.26 -7.08
CA THR A 67 -13.57 -14.98 -7.49
C THR A 67 -12.87 -13.78 -6.87
N ALA A 68 -11.77 -14.00 -6.14
CA ALA A 68 -11.02 -12.91 -5.52
C ALA A 68 -10.53 -11.91 -6.58
N PRO A 69 -10.60 -10.61 -6.30
CA PRO A 69 -10.12 -9.58 -7.20
C PRO A 69 -8.60 -9.69 -7.35
N LYS A 70 -8.13 -10.03 -8.56
CA LYS A 70 -6.70 -10.12 -8.89
C LYS A 70 -6.36 -9.06 -9.94
N PRO A 71 -5.24 -8.37 -9.79
CA PRO A 71 -4.75 -7.46 -10.83
C PRO A 71 -4.23 -8.27 -12.02
N ASP A 72 -3.88 -7.59 -13.11
CA ASP A 72 -3.09 -8.19 -14.18
C ASP A 72 -1.76 -8.72 -13.59
N SER A 73 -1.43 -9.99 -13.86
CA SER A 73 -0.22 -10.65 -13.33
C SER A 73 1.08 -9.98 -13.74
N GLN A 74 1.07 -9.20 -14.82
CA GLN A 74 2.23 -8.43 -15.28
C GLN A 74 2.32 -7.04 -14.66
N LEU A 75 1.30 -6.59 -13.92
CA LEU A 75 1.21 -5.21 -13.44
C LEU A 75 2.45 -4.80 -12.63
N LEU A 76 2.87 -5.61 -11.65
CA LEU A 76 4.02 -5.30 -10.79
C LEU A 76 5.36 -5.24 -11.53
N SER A 77 5.46 -5.87 -12.70
CA SER A 77 6.66 -5.81 -13.56
C SER A 77 6.57 -4.75 -14.65
N ALA A 78 5.38 -4.23 -14.93
CA ALA A 78 5.11 -3.33 -16.04
C ALA A 78 4.92 -1.87 -15.62
N VAL A 79 4.87 -1.60 -14.31
CA VAL A 79 4.81 -0.23 -13.77
C VAL A 79 6.18 0.21 -13.28
N ASP A 80 6.57 1.42 -13.67
CA ASP A 80 7.88 2.03 -13.39
C ASP A 80 7.83 2.94 -12.16
N CYS A 81 7.03 2.58 -11.15
CA CYS A 81 6.90 3.35 -9.93
C CYS A 81 6.84 2.45 -8.70
N PRO A 82 7.25 2.97 -7.52
CA PRO A 82 7.12 2.24 -6.28
C PRO A 82 5.68 1.84 -5.98
N THR A 83 5.51 0.66 -5.37
CA THR A 83 4.20 0.07 -5.10
C THR A 83 4.07 -0.33 -3.64
N LEU A 84 2.92 0.00 -3.02
CA LEU A 84 2.57 -0.36 -1.65
C LEU A 84 1.32 -1.24 -1.63
N GLY A 85 1.42 -2.44 -1.07
CA GLY A 85 0.26 -3.30 -0.77
C GLY A 85 -0.20 -3.15 0.67
N ILE A 86 -1.49 -2.91 0.88
CA ILE A 86 -2.11 -2.79 2.20
C ILE A 86 -3.06 -3.96 2.41
N CYS A 87 -2.90 -4.72 3.49
CA CYS A 87 -3.75 -5.84 3.91
C CYS A 87 -3.93 -6.87 2.76
N TYR A 88 -5.06 -6.90 2.07
CA TYR A 88 -5.27 -7.75 0.91
C TYR A 88 -4.22 -7.51 -0.18
N GLY A 89 -3.87 -6.25 -0.48
CA GLY A 89 -2.82 -5.91 -1.44
C GLY A 89 -1.44 -6.47 -1.07
N PHE A 90 -1.13 -6.53 0.22
CA PHE A 90 0.08 -7.19 0.73
C PHE A 90 0.07 -8.70 0.46
N GLN A 91 -1.07 -9.37 0.69
CA GLN A 91 -1.24 -10.80 0.42
C GLN A 91 -1.19 -11.10 -1.08
N VAL A 92 -1.77 -10.24 -1.93
CA VAL A 92 -1.66 -10.34 -3.39
C VAL A 92 -0.18 -10.30 -3.81
N PHE A 93 0.63 -9.39 -3.26
CA PHE A 93 2.07 -9.33 -3.59
C PHE A 93 2.78 -10.62 -3.19
N ALA A 94 2.51 -11.12 -1.98
CA ALA A 94 3.11 -12.37 -1.52
C ALA A 94 2.77 -13.53 -2.47
N GLY A 95 1.50 -13.71 -2.80
CA GLY A 95 1.05 -14.80 -3.67
C GLY A 95 1.55 -14.68 -5.12
N GLU A 96 1.42 -13.50 -5.74
CA GLU A 96 1.80 -13.31 -7.15
C GLU A 96 3.31 -13.33 -7.39
N LEU A 97 4.12 -13.04 -6.38
CA LEU A 97 5.58 -12.98 -6.49
C LEU A 97 6.30 -14.23 -5.95
N GLY A 98 5.56 -15.27 -5.59
CA GLY A 98 6.12 -16.57 -5.22
C GLY A 98 6.41 -16.76 -3.74
N GLY A 99 5.77 -15.99 -2.88
CA GLY A 99 5.65 -16.25 -1.44
C GLY A 99 4.44 -17.13 -1.12
N GLU A 100 4.18 -17.34 0.16
CA GLU A 100 3.05 -18.13 0.64
C GLU A 100 2.11 -17.31 1.52
N VAL A 101 0.81 -17.52 1.31
CA VAL A 101 -0.25 -17.00 2.16
C VAL A 101 -0.96 -18.20 2.78
N ALA A 102 -1.49 -18.12 3.98
CA ALA A 102 -2.28 -19.16 4.60
C ALA A 102 -3.48 -18.58 5.34
N ALA A 103 -4.55 -19.36 5.46
CA ALA A 103 -5.64 -19.02 6.34
C ALA A 103 -5.14 -19.05 7.80
N SER A 104 -5.35 -17.96 8.53
CA SER A 104 -4.96 -17.92 9.94
C SER A 104 -5.96 -18.71 10.79
N PRO A 105 -5.50 -19.65 11.62
CA PRO A 105 -6.36 -20.29 12.61
C PRO A 105 -6.89 -19.27 13.63
N ASN A 106 -6.14 -18.23 13.88
CA ASN A 106 -6.51 -17.10 14.73
C ASN A 106 -6.64 -15.86 13.84
N ARG A 107 -7.87 -15.54 13.46
CA ARG A 107 -8.15 -14.30 12.73
C ARG A 107 -7.69 -13.10 13.55
N GLU A 108 -6.86 -12.22 12.96
CA GLU A 108 -6.39 -11.01 13.62
C GLU A 108 -7.34 -9.86 13.35
N PHE A 109 -8.10 -9.47 14.37
CA PHE A 109 -8.97 -8.30 14.35
C PHE A 109 -8.71 -7.42 15.58
N GLY A 110 -8.49 -6.13 15.35
CA GLY A 110 -8.26 -5.18 16.42
C GLY A 110 -6.81 -4.73 16.54
N TYR A 111 -6.44 -4.32 17.75
CA TYR A 111 -5.09 -3.83 18.02
C TYR A 111 -4.08 -4.97 18.09
N ALA A 112 -2.93 -4.72 17.46
CA ALA A 112 -1.75 -5.57 17.56
C ALA A 112 -0.50 -4.72 17.81
N ARG A 113 0.51 -5.32 18.47
CA ARG A 113 1.80 -4.68 18.70
C ARG A 113 2.77 -5.11 17.62
N LEU A 114 3.05 -4.20 16.69
CA LEU A 114 4.01 -4.40 15.61
C LEU A 114 5.42 -4.12 16.11
N LYS A 115 6.36 -5.02 15.80
CA LYS A 115 7.79 -4.86 16.04
C LYS A 115 8.50 -4.61 14.70
N VAL A 116 9.07 -3.43 14.51
CA VAL A 116 9.92 -3.10 13.37
C VAL A 116 11.29 -3.74 13.60
N ILE A 117 11.64 -4.72 12.77
CA ILE A 117 12.88 -5.47 12.88
C ILE A 117 13.98 -4.95 11.94
N ASP A 118 13.58 -4.31 10.83
CA ASP A 118 14.50 -3.58 9.97
C ASP A 118 14.32 -2.07 10.11
N THR A 119 15.21 -1.45 10.86
CA THR A 119 15.21 0.00 11.10
C THR A 119 15.79 0.81 9.95
N THR A 120 16.32 0.15 8.92
CA THR A 120 16.81 0.81 7.68
C THR A 120 15.73 0.97 6.64
N SER A 121 14.60 0.26 6.78
CA SER A 121 13.44 0.38 5.91
C SER A 121 12.96 1.82 5.78
N ARG A 122 12.88 2.31 4.55
CA ARG A 122 12.38 3.66 4.25
C ARG A 122 10.93 3.84 4.66
N LEU A 123 10.14 2.75 4.64
CA LEU A 123 8.74 2.78 5.06
C LEU A 123 8.59 3.07 6.56
N PHE A 124 9.52 2.60 7.39
CA PHE A 124 9.50 2.79 8.84
C PHE A 124 10.47 3.86 9.36
N GLN A 125 11.06 4.64 8.46
CA GLN A 125 12.00 5.70 8.82
C GLN A 125 11.39 6.70 9.82
N GLY A 126 12.12 6.97 10.90
CA GLY A 126 11.70 7.93 11.94
C GLY A 126 10.59 7.43 12.87
N LEU A 127 10.17 6.18 12.72
CA LEU A 127 9.19 5.54 13.59
C LEU A 127 9.86 4.78 14.74
N PRO A 128 9.19 4.61 15.90
CA PRO A 128 9.69 3.78 16.98
C PRO A 128 9.76 2.31 16.56
N LYS A 129 10.55 1.51 17.27
CA LYS A 129 10.68 0.08 17.02
C LYS A 129 9.42 -0.73 17.30
N GLU A 130 8.50 -0.18 18.06
CA GLU A 130 7.21 -0.80 18.36
C GLU A 130 6.08 0.18 18.08
N LEU A 131 5.06 -0.29 17.39
CA LEU A 131 3.89 0.49 16.96
C LEU A 131 2.61 -0.24 17.35
N ASP A 132 1.60 0.53 17.76
CA ASP A 132 0.23 0.01 17.83
C ASP A 132 -0.39 0.13 16.44
N VAL A 133 -0.91 -0.99 15.92
CA VAL A 133 -1.51 -1.07 14.58
C VAL A 133 -2.87 -1.73 14.64
N TRP A 134 -3.70 -1.48 13.64
CA TRP A 134 -5.00 -2.09 13.48
C TRP A 134 -4.95 -3.21 12.45
N MET A 135 -5.35 -4.41 12.87
CA MET A 135 -5.48 -5.61 12.05
C MET A 135 -6.93 -5.86 11.69
N SER A 136 -7.16 -6.36 10.48
CA SER A 136 -8.50 -6.78 10.02
C SER A 136 -8.36 -7.81 8.90
N HIS A 137 -7.86 -9.01 9.23
CA HIS A 137 -7.62 -10.05 8.23
C HIS A 137 -7.83 -11.47 8.78
N GLY A 138 -8.20 -12.38 7.87
CA GLY A 138 -8.33 -13.80 8.14
C GLY A 138 -7.19 -14.65 7.56
N ASP A 139 -6.48 -14.11 6.56
CA ASP A 139 -5.33 -14.76 5.93
C ASP A 139 -4.06 -13.99 6.32
N HIS A 140 -2.92 -14.66 6.34
CA HIS A 140 -1.63 -14.05 6.64
C HIS A 140 -0.53 -14.61 5.73
N VAL A 141 0.50 -13.81 5.49
CA VAL A 141 1.69 -14.23 4.77
C VAL A 141 2.54 -15.10 5.70
N THR A 142 2.86 -16.31 5.26
CA THR A 142 3.71 -17.26 5.99
C THR A 142 5.14 -17.27 5.48
N GLU A 143 5.32 -16.99 4.18
CA GLU A 143 6.63 -16.89 3.55
C GLU A 143 6.65 -15.70 2.58
N VAL A 144 7.67 -14.85 2.72
CA VAL A 144 7.87 -13.73 1.79
C VAL A 144 8.41 -14.22 0.44
N PRO A 145 8.11 -13.52 -0.67
CA PRO A 145 8.64 -13.88 -1.97
C PRO A 145 10.17 -13.82 -2.03
N PRO A 146 10.79 -14.57 -2.96
CA PRO A 146 12.24 -14.48 -3.19
C PRO A 146 12.71 -13.05 -3.44
N GLY A 147 13.74 -12.62 -2.72
CA GLY A 147 14.31 -11.27 -2.79
C GLY A 147 13.68 -10.25 -1.85
N PHE A 148 12.59 -10.59 -1.17
CA PHE A 148 11.99 -9.73 -0.17
C PHE A 148 12.64 -9.89 1.21
N ASN A 149 12.72 -8.77 1.93
CA ASN A 149 13.08 -8.73 3.34
C ASN A 149 11.84 -8.54 4.19
N VAL A 150 11.78 -9.24 5.32
CA VAL A 150 10.77 -8.98 6.36
C VAL A 150 11.22 -7.76 7.16
N THR A 151 10.36 -6.75 7.26
CA THR A 151 10.70 -5.48 7.92
C THR A 151 9.98 -5.28 9.24
N ALA A 152 8.82 -5.93 9.45
CA ALA A 152 8.12 -5.88 10.72
C ALA A 152 7.28 -7.15 10.98
N LEU A 153 7.12 -7.48 12.25
CA LEU A 153 6.43 -8.67 12.76
C LEU A 153 5.46 -8.29 13.87
N THR A 154 4.41 -9.07 14.07
CA THR A 154 3.79 -9.28 15.38
C THR A 154 4.33 -10.56 16.01
N ASP A 155 3.89 -10.90 17.23
CA ASP A 155 4.34 -12.15 17.87
C ASP A 155 3.94 -13.39 17.06
N ASP A 156 2.87 -13.31 16.29
CA ASP A 156 2.24 -14.44 15.60
C ASP A 156 2.41 -14.43 14.07
N ALA A 157 2.84 -13.31 13.44
CA ALA A 157 2.81 -13.20 11.98
C ALA A 157 3.81 -12.21 11.38
N LEU A 158 4.10 -12.43 10.07
CA LEU A 158 4.77 -11.48 9.18
C LEU A 158 3.79 -10.34 8.85
N ASN A 159 4.20 -9.10 9.11
CA ASN A 159 3.29 -7.96 8.97
C ASN A 159 3.80 -6.84 8.07
N ALA A 160 5.06 -6.90 7.65
CA ALA A 160 5.57 -6.04 6.59
C ALA A 160 6.74 -6.71 5.87
N MET A 161 6.81 -6.45 4.57
CA MET A 161 7.90 -6.90 3.71
C MET A 161 8.24 -5.84 2.68
N GLU A 162 9.47 -5.88 2.16
CA GLU A 162 9.89 -5.02 1.07
C GLU A 162 10.95 -5.66 0.18
N ASP A 163 10.92 -5.29 -1.10
CA ASP A 163 12.04 -5.38 -2.02
C ASP A 163 12.37 -3.97 -2.51
N GLU A 164 13.33 -3.33 -1.86
CA GLU A 164 13.73 -1.97 -2.17
C GLU A 164 14.27 -1.85 -3.60
N SER A 165 14.92 -2.90 -4.12
CA SER A 165 15.49 -2.90 -5.46
C SER A 165 14.45 -2.81 -6.56
N ARG A 166 13.27 -3.40 -6.33
CA ARG A 166 12.09 -3.33 -7.21
C ARG A 166 11.10 -2.23 -6.82
N GLY A 167 11.31 -1.57 -5.68
CA GLY A 167 10.39 -0.55 -5.17
C GLY A 167 9.05 -1.13 -4.68
N ILE A 168 9.02 -2.39 -4.22
CA ILE A 168 7.79 -3.07 -3.79
C ILE A 168 7.78 -3.18 -2.26
N TYR A 169 6.72 -2.66 -1.66
CA TYR A 169 6.51 -2.60 -0.21
C TYR A 169 5.16 -3.17 0.15
N GLY A 170 5.03 -3.78 1.31
CA GLY A 170 3.76 -4.29 1.77
C GLY A 170 3.60 -4.26 3.28
N VAL A 171 2.38 -3.99 3.74
CA VAL A 171 1.99 -4.02 5.15
C VAL A 171 0.67 -4.76 5.31
N GLN A 172 0.57 -5.62 6.33
CA GLN A 172 -0.64 -6.38 6.62
C GLN A 172 -1.67 -5.54 7.38
N PHE A 173 -1.24 -4.59 8.18
CA PHE A 173 -2.08 -3.70 8.95
C PHE A 173 -2.64 -2.56 8.08
N HIS A 174 -3.60 -1.82 8.64
CA HIS A 174 -4.24 -0.67 8.01
C HIS A 174 -3.62 0.65 8.50
N PRO A 175 -2.69 1.27 7.74
CA PRO A 175 -2.07 2.54 8.14
C PRO A 175 -3.02 3.73 7.98
N GLU A 176 -4.08 3.60 7.17
CA GLU A 176 -5.02 4.67 6.86
C GLU A 176 -6.03 4.95 7.98
N VAL A 177 -6.28 3.97 8.87
CA VAL A 177 -7.32 4.09 9.90
C VAL A 177 -6.82 4.83 11.14
N ALA A 178 -7.72 5.47 11.86
CA ALA A 178 -7.40 6.21 13.10
C ALA A 178 -6.87 5.30 14.22
N HIS A 179 -7.20 4.00 14.16
CA HIS A 179 -6.74 3.01 15.13
C HIS A 179 -5.27 2.59 14.96
N THR A 180 -4.60 3.05 13.91
CA THR A 180 -3.15 2.98 13.73
C THR A 180 -2.56 4.37 13.94
N PRO A 181 -2.16 4.75 15.18
CA PRO A 181 -1.84 6.14 15.53
C PRO A 181 -0.72 6.75 14.68
N LEU A 182 0.28 5.95 14.30
CA LEU A 182 1.41 6.37 13.47
C LEU A 182 1.27 5.96 12.00
N GLY A 183 0.09 5.48 11.59
CA GLY A 183 -0.15 5.02 10.22
C GLY A 183 -0.02 6.13 9.18
N ALA A 184 -0.44 7.35 9.52
CA ALA A 184 -0.23 8.50 8.65
C ALA A 184 1.27 8.74 8.35
N GLN A 185 2.17 8.47 9.31
CA GLN A 185 3.61 8.59 9.08
C GLN A 185 4.13 7.49 8.15
N VAL A 186 3.62 6.25 8.27
CA VAL A 186 3.95 5.15 7.33
C VAL A 186 3.57 5.56 5.89
N LEU A 187 2.35 6.06 5.68
CA LEU A 187 1.90 6.54 4.37
C LEU A 187 2.74 7.72 3.88
N ARG A 188 3.08 8.68 4.73
CA ARG A 188 3.98 9.80 4.38
C ARG A 188 5.37 9.31 3.98
N ASN A 189 5.93 8.32 4.67
CA ASN A 189 7.21 7.72 4.32
C ASN A 189 7.14 7.07 2.93
N PHE A 190 6.07 6.36 2.61
CA PHE A 190 5.87 5.83 1.27
C PHE A 190 5.81 6.96 0.23
N LEU A 191 4.99 7.99 0.45
CA LEU A 191 4.81 9.10 -0.51
C LEU A 191 6.09 9.90 -0.73
N PHE A 192 6.81 10.26 0.35
CA PHE A 192 7.94 11.19 0.28
C PHE A 192 9.29 10.49 0.21
N SER A 193 9.54 9.51 1.08
CA SER A 193 10.83 8.83 1.13
C SER A 193 10.98 7.77 0.04
N VAL A 194 9.91 7.09 -0.33
CA VAL A 194 9.92 6.03 -1.34
C VAL A 194 9.57 6.57 -2.72
N CYS A 195 8.40 7.19 -2.91
CA CYS A 195 7.94 7.70 -4.20
C CYS A 195 8.59 9.04 -4.59
N GLY A 196 9.18 9.78 -3.64
CA GLY A 196 9.81 11.08 -3.89
C GLY A 196 8.81 12.17 -4.28
N CYS A 197 7.56 12.09 -3.82
CA CYS A 197 6.58 13.14 -4.03
C CYS A 197 6.97 14.42 -3.28
N ARG A 198 6.58 15.58 -3.80
CA ARG A 198 6.90 16.90 -3.19
C ARG A 198 5.85 17.36 -2.19
N GLY A 199 4.61 16.89 -2.32
CA GLY A 199 3.51 17.30 -1.44
C GLY A 199 3.05 18.73 -1.69
N ASP A 200 3.04 19.16 -2.92
CA ASP A 200 2.71 20.52 -3.37
C ASP A 200 1.27 20.65 -3.90
N TRP A 201 0.47 19.61 -3.80
CA TRP A 201 -0.93 19.62 -4.20
C TRP A 201 -1.85 20.13 -3.07
N SER A 202 -2.79 21.03 -3.42
CA SER A 202 -3.90 21.41 -2.56
C SER A 202 -5.21 21.48 -3.36
N PRO A 203 -6.38 21.28 -2.72
CA PRO A 203 -7.67 21.43 -3.39
C PRO A 203 -7.91 22.83 -3.97
N GLU A 204 -7.36 23.87 -3.35
CA GLU A 204 -7.48 25.25 -3.81
C GLU A 204 -6.73 25.50 -5.12
N ALA A 205 -5.61 24.82 -5.36
CA ALA A 205 -4.84 24.94 -6.59
C ALA A 205 -5.65 24.54 -7.84
N VAL A 206 -6.67 23.68 -7.67
CA VAL A 206 -7.56 23.25 -8.77
C VAL A 206 -8.64 24.28 -9.08
N ILE A 207 -9.03 25.12 -8.11
CA ILE A 207 -10.11 26.11 -8.25
C ILE A 207 -9.62 27.38 -8.95
N GLU A 208 -8.35 27.73 -8.81
CA GLU A 208 -7.77 28.93 -9.45
C GLU A 208 -7.55 28.77 -10.96
N GLU A 209 -7.74 27.56 -11.51
CA GLU A 209 -7.51 27.24 -12.94
C GLU A 209 -8.78 27.09 -13.77
N GLN A 210 -9.98 27.33 -13.22
CA GLN A 210 -11.25 27.35 -13.95
C GLN A 210 -11.76 28.78 -14.20
#